data_50ba0cfaed495fe4c800e4041c1f5dd7
#
_entry.id   50ba0cfaed495fe4c800e4041c1f5dd7
#
_cell.length_a   1.000
_cell.length_b   1.000
_cell.length_c   1.000
_cell.angle_alpha   90.00
_cell.angle_beta   90.00
_cell.angle_gamma   90.00
#
_symmetry.space_group_name_H-M   'P 1'
#
loop_
_entity.id
_entity.type
_entity.pdbx_description
1 polymer ?
#
loop_
_entity_poly.entity_id
_entity_poly.type
_entity_poly.pdbx_seq_one_letter_code
_entity_poly.pdbx_strand_id
1 'polypeptide(L)'
;KDNDTIVAFDLKNEPHGKADVPSQMAKWDDSKDPNNWKYAAECAAEKVLAINPNLLIMVEGIEVYPKEGYDWTAPAKDWTTNTEFYYGAWWGGNFRGAKENPIDLGEHQSQLVYSPHDYGPLVYEQSWFHEGFTQESIMEEYWYDNWFYLLEEKTAPLLMGEWGGFIDEQHDPDGANTKWLTCLRDLMIENRIHHTFWCFNENSGDTGGLVYDNFGTWDEDKYALVKPALWQDENGKFISLDHKFAIGANGISLSDY
;
A
#
# COMPACT_ATOMS: atom_id res chain seq x y z
N LYS A 1 -17.33 4.56 -19.06
CA LYS A 1 -16.70 3.30 -19.53
C LYS A 1 -15.79 3.51 -20.74
N ASP A 2 -15.97 4.62 -21.45
CA ASP A 2 -15.25 4.88 -22.70
C ASP A 2 -14.12 5.91 -22.50
N ASN A 3 -13.68 6.12 -21.25
CA ASN A 3 -12.58 7.00 -20.90
C ASN A 3 -11.33 6.15 -20.60
N ASP A 4 -10.38 6.14 -21.52
CA ASP A 4 -9.12 5.40 -21.44
C ASP A 4 -8.08 6.02 -20.50
N THR A 5 -8.37 7.20 -19.97
CA THR A 5 -7.54 7.84 -18.92
C THR A 5 -7.71 7.17 -17.56
N ILE A 6 -8.89 6.54 -17.32
CA ILE A 6 -9.15 5.80 -16.09
C ILE A 6 -8.65 4.37 -16.27
N VAL A 7 -7.60 4.01 -15.56
CA VAL A 7 -6.92 2.71 -15.71
C VAL A 7 -7.29 1.70 -14.62
N ALA A 8 -7.70 2.17 -13.44
CA ALA A 8 -7.97 1.30 -12.29
C ALA A 8 -9.03 1.90 -11.36
N PHE A 9 -9.61 1.04 -10.52
CA PHE A 9 -10.39 1.42 -9.35
C PHE A 9 -9.79 0.79 -8.11
N ASP A 10 -9.41 1.62 -7.13
CA ASP A 10 -9.24 1.20 -5.75
C ASP A 10 -10.63 1.14 -5.10
N LEU A 11 -11.00 -0.04 -4.62
CA LEU A 11 -12.40 -0.30 -4.24
C LEU A 11 -12.78 0.35 -2.92
N LYS A 12 -11.85 0.47 -1.98
CA LYS A 12 -12.12 1.02 -0.66
C LYS A 12 -10.83 1.36 0.06
N ASN A 13 -10.68 2.65 0.41
CA ASN A 13 -9.56 3.07 1.24
C ASN A 13 -9.60 2.39 2.62
N GLU A 14 -8.51 1.71 2.94
CA GLU A 14 -8.13 1.19 4.25
C GLU A 14 -9.24 0.44 5.01
N PRO A 15 -9.61 -0.76 4.56
CA PRO A 15 -10.56 -1.60 5.27
C PRO A 15 -10.03 -1.93 6.68
N HIS A 16 -10.73 -1.46 7.67
CA HIS A 16 -10.41 -1.67 9.09
C HIS A 16 -11.72 -1.75 9.90
N GLY A 17 -11.68 -1.59 11.18
CA GLY A 17 -12.89 -1.60 11.98
C GLY A 17 -12.68 -1.01 13.36
N LYS A 18 -13.50 -1.43 14.32
CA LYS A 18 -13.40 -0.99 15.71
C LYS A 18 -12.92 -2.13 16.58
N ALA A 19 -11.87 -1.87 17.37
CA ALA A 19 -11.22 -2.80 18.26
C ALA A 19 -12.16 -3.50 19.22
N ASP A 20 -13.00 -2.73 19.82
CA ASP A 20 -13.90 -3.17 20.86
C ASP A 20 -15.17 -3.86 20.33
N VAL A 21 -15.34 -3.93 19.01
CA VAL A 21 -16.51 -4.51 18.37
C VAL A 21 -16.10 -5.47 17.25
N PRO A 22 -15.79 -6.74 17.55
CA PRO A 22 -15.31 -7.71 16.56
C PRO A 22 -16.19 -7.85 15.30
N SER A 23 -17.51 -7.72 15.43
CA SER A 23 -18.45 -7.76 14.31
C SER A 23 -18.35 -6.56 13.35
N GLN A 24 -17.58 -5.53 13.70
CA GLN A 24 -17.33 -4.36 12.86
C GLN A 24 -15.91 -4.32 12.31
N MET A 25 -15.06 -5.28 12.69
CA MET A 25 -13.74 -5.41 12.07
C MET A 25 -13.88 -5.87 10.62
N ALA A 26 -13.10 -5.26 9.73
CA ALA A 26 -12.92 -5.84 8.41
C ALA A 26 -12.22 -7.19 8.57
N LYS A 27 -12.82 -8.25 8.07
CA LYS A 27 -12.24 -9.59 8.10
C LYS A 27 -11.97 -10.12 6.69
N TRP A 28 -11.14 -11.14 6.61
CA TRP A 28 -10.77 -11.78 5.36
C TRP A 28 -10.85 -13.30 5.54
N ASP A 29 -11.90 -13.92 5.01
CA ASP A 29 -12.11 -15.36 5.02
C ASP A 29 -13.01 -15.78 3.84
N ASP A 30 -13.50 -17.01 3.83
CA ASP A 30 -14.39 -17.55 2.80
C ASP A 30 -15.89 -17.29 3.05
N SER A 31 -16.24 -16.58 4.14
CA SER A 31 -17.61 -16.28 4.49
C SER A 31 -18.23 -15.18 3.62
N LYS A 32 -19.56 -15.07 3.68
CA LYS A 32 -20.31 -13.94 3.10
C LYS A 32 -20.84 -13.00 4.18
N ASP A 33 -20.13 -12.89 5.29
CA ASP A 33 -20.52 -12.02 6.38
C ASP A 33 -20.44 -10.55 5.96
N PRO A 34 -21.28 -9.68 6.51
CA PRO A 34 -21.36 -8.26 6.12
C PRO A 34 -20.05 -7.48 6.31
N ASN A 35 -19.19 -7.95 7.20
CA ASN A 35 -17.87 -7.35 7.47
C ASN A 35 -16.70 -8.08 6.79
N ASN A 36 -16.96 -9.05 5.91
CA ASN A 36 -15.92 -9.70 5.13
C ASN A 36 -15.50 -8.82 3.96
N TRP A 37 -14.30 -8.25 4.06
CA TRP A 37 -13.75 -7.38 3.04
C TRP A 37 -13.49 -8.12 1.71
N LYS A 38 -12.95 -9.34 1.76
CA LYS A 38 -12.75 -10.14 0.54
C LYS A 38 -14.05 -10.28 -0.25
N TYR A 39 -15.12 -10.71 0.40
CA TYR A 39 -16.42 -10.86 -0.25
C TYR A 39 -16.98 -9.53 -0.79
N ALA A 40 -16.83 -8.44 -0.02
CA ALA A 40 -17.26 -7.12 -0.46
C ALA A 40 -16.46 -6.63 -1.68
N ALA A 41 -15.14 -6.87 -1.69
CA ALA A 41 -14.27 -6.51 -2.81
C ALA A 41 -14.65 -7.28 -4.08
N GLU A 42 -14.87 -8.58 -4.01
CA GLU A 42 -15.32 -9.40 -5.14
C GLU A 42 -16.68 -8.92 -5.70
N CYS A 43 -17.65 -8.62 -4.83
CA CYS A 43 -18.93 -8.06 -5.23
C CYS A 43 -18.80 -6.68 -5.90
N ALA A 44 -17.93 -5.83 -5.40
CA ALA A 44 -17.67 -4.51 -5.97
C ALA A 44 -16.98 -4.63 -7.34
N ALA A 45 -15.94 -5.47 -7.42
CA ALA A 45 -15.21 -5.74 -8.66
C ALA A 45 -16.13 -6.25 -9.77
N GLU A 46 -17.04 -7.19 -9.46
CA GLU A 46 -18.04 -7.68 -10.41
C GLU A 46 -18.86 -6.53 -11.02
N LYS A 47 -19.28 -5.57 -10.20
CA LYS A 47 -20.07 -4.42 -10.69
C LYS A 47 -19.25 -3.47 -11.56
N VAL A 48 -18.01 -3.22 -11.20
CA VAL A 48 -17.09 -2.37 -11.98
C VAL A 48 -16.79 -3.03 -13.33
N LEU A 49 -16.39 -4.28 -13.33
CA LEU A 49 -15.98 -5.04 -14.52
C LEU A 49 -17.17 -5.31 -15.47
N ALA A 50 -18.39 -5.46 -14.95
CA ALA A 50 -19.59 -5.53 -15.77
C ALA A 50 -19.83 -4.25 -16.61
N ILE A 51 -19.31 -3.10 -16.16
CA ILE A 51 -19.43 -1.82 -16.89
C ILE A 51 -18.24 -1.59 -17.81
N ASN A 52 -17.04 -1.83 -17.30
CA ASN A 52 -15.78 -1.70 -18.06
C ASN A 52 -14.82 -2.86 -17.74
N PRO A 53 -14.80 -3.90 -18.58
CA PRO A 53 -13.98 -5.10 -18.34
C PRO A 53 -12.48 -4.87 -18.53
N ASN A 54 -12.04 -3.68 -18.92
CA ASN A 54 -10.63 -3.36 -19.16
C ASN A 54 -9.94 -2.68 -17.95
N LEU A 55 -10.70 -2.38 -16.89
CA LEU A 55 -10.14 -1.72 -15.71
C LEU A 55 -9.35 -2.70 -14.84
N LEU A 56 -8.25 -2.23 -14.27
CA LEU A 56 -7.62 -2.92 -13.15
C LEU A 56 -8.47 -2.72 -11.89
N ILE A 57 -8.49 -3.73 -11.06
CA ILE A 57 -9.17 -3.72 -9.76
C ILE A 57 -8.09 -3.75 -8.69
N MET A 58 -7.98 -2.66 -7.93
CA MET A 58 -7.07 -2.55 -6.81
C MET A 58 -7.80 -2.95 -5.54
N VAL A 59 -7.22 -3.90 -4.81
CA VAL A 59 -7.76 -4.41 -3.56
C VAL A 59 -6.71 -4.24 -2.49
N GLU A 60 -7.05 -3.47 -1.47
CA GLU A 60 -6.22 -3.33 -0.27
C GLU A 60 -6.39 -4.52 0.68
N GLY A 61 -5.46 -4.66 1.61
CA GLY A 61 -5.59 -5.58 2.74
C GLY A 61 -6.55 -5.07 3.81
N ILE A 62 -6.47 -5.70 4.95
CA ILE A 62 -7.20 -5.30 6.17
C ILE A 62 -6.21 -4.84 7.25
N GLU A 63 -6.69 -4.63 8.48
CA GLU A 63 -5.83 -4.20 9.61
C GLU A 63 -5.30 -5.38 10.40
N VAL A 64 -6.15 -6.32 10.80
CA VAL A 64 -5.81 -7.42 11.68
C VAL A 64 -6.20 -8.76 11.10
N TYR A 65 -5.40 -9.81 11.36
CA TYR A 65 -5.68 -11.19 10.98
C TYR A 65 -5.47 -12.14 12.16
N PRO A 66 -6.36 -13.12 12.43
CA PRO A 66 -6.22 -14.02 13.56
C PRO A 66 -4.91 -14.81 13.52
N LYS A 67 -4.28 -14.97 14.69
CA LYS A 67 -3.11 -15.85 14.86
C LYS A 67 -3.52 -17.32 14.88
N GLU A 68 -2.55 -18.19 14.71
CA GLU A 68 -2.76 -19.64 14.73
C GLU A 68 -3.46 -20.09 16.03
N GLY A 69 -4.54 -20.85 15.85
CA GLY A 69 -5.39 -21.34 16.95
C GLY A 69 -6.46 -20.37 17.42
N TYR A 70 -6.57 -19.22 16.80
CA TYR A 70 -7.64 -18.25 17.02
C TYR A 70 -8.45 -18.01 15.74
N ASP A 71 -9.59 -17.38 15.90
CA ASP A 71 -10.49 -17.00 14.82
C ASP A 71 -11.07 -15.60 15.03
N TRP A 72 -11.96 -15.19 14.15
CA TRP A 72 -12.61 -13.88 14.18
C TRP A 72 -13.52 -13.62 15.39
N THR A 73 -13.70 -14.59 16.28
CA THR A 73 -14.45 -14.45 17.55
C THR A 73 -13.57 -14.08 18.72
N ALA A 74 -12.25 -14.13 18.54
CA ALA A 74 -11.30 -13.76 19.60
C ALA A 74 -11.43 -12.27 19.98
N PRO A 75 -11.21 -11.90 21.24
CA PRO A 75 -11.33 -10.52 21.69
C PRO A 75 -10.29 -9.61 21.00
N ALA A 76 -10.75 -8.57 20.32
CA ALA A 76 -9.89 -7.53 19.80
C ALA A 76 -9.72 -6.43 20.85
N LYS A 77 -8.51 -6.24 21.35
CA LYS A 77 -8.24 -5.25 22.42
C LYS A 77 -7.37 -4.09 21.93
N ASP A 78 -6.38 -4.39 21.14
CA ASP A 78 -5.42 -3.41 20.68
C ASP A 78 -4.82 -3.94 19.37
N TRP A 79 -5.14 -3.32 18.29
CA TRP A 79 -4.92 -3.84 16.95
C TRP A 79 -3.79 -3.22 16.20
N THR A 80 -3.36 -2.07 16.55
CA THR A 80 -2.25 -1.39 15.90
C THR A 80 -0.91 -2.08 16.12
N THR A 81 -0.85 -3.04 17.06
CA THR A 81 0.31 -3.89 17.34
C THR A 81 -0.07 -5.36 17.29
N ASN A 82 0.92 -6.26 17.20
CA ASN A 82 0.70 -7.70 17.36
C ASN A 82 0.12 -7.98 18.74
N THR A 83 -1.17 -8.28 18.77
CA THR A 83 -1.87 -8.65 19.99
C THR A 83 -1.68 -10.13 20.32
N GLU A 84 -2.23 -10.56 21.46
CA GLU A 84 -2.26 -11.99 21.81
C GLU A 84 -2.98 -12.83 20.74
N PHE A 85 -4.03 -12.29 20.10
CA PHE A 85 -4.95 -13.05 19.24
C PHE A 85 -4.81 -12.74 17.75
N TYR A 86 -4.27 -11.57 17.41
CA TYR A 86 -4.22 -11.08 16.05
C TYR A 86 -2.83 -10.61 15.64
N TYR A 87 -2.50 -10.80 14.38
CA TYR A 87 -1.44 -10.08 13.69
C TYR A 87 -1.96 -8.72 13.25
N GLY A 88 -1.43 -7.65 13.81
CA GLY A 88 -1.73 -6.28 13.40
C GLY A 88 -0.86 -5.83 12.23
N ALA A 89 -1.39 -4.92 11.44
CA ALA A 89 -0.69 -4.24 10.37
C ALA A 89 -1.19 -2.81 10.23
N TRP A 90 -0.67 -2.07 9.27
CA TRP A 90 -1.29 -0.83 8.82
C TRP A 90 -2.67 -1.10 8.23
N TRP A 91 -3.57 -0.14 8.32
CA TRP A 91 -4.85 -0.21 7.64
C TRP A 91 -4.61 -0.39 6.14
N GLY A 92 -5.24 -1.37 5.53
CA GLY A 92 -4.97 -1.75 4.15
C GLY A 92 -3.70 -2.60 3.93
N GLY A 93 -2.89 -2.85 4.96
CA GLY A 93 -1.58 -3.51 4.84
C GLY A 93 -1.55 -5.01 5.10
N ASN A 94 -2.62 -5.62 5.63
CA ASN A 94 -2.63 -7.04 6.02
C ASN A 94 -3.31 -7.93 4.97
N PHE A 95 -2.51 -8.70 4.25
CA PHE A 95 -2.98 -9.68 3.26
C PHE A 95 -2.79 -11.13 3.71
N ARG A 96 -2.54 -11.40 4.99
CA ARG A 96 -2.37 -12.79 5.48
C ARG A 96 -3.49 -13.71 5.05
N GLY A 97 -4.72 -13.19 5.02
CA GLY A 97 -5.89 -13.93 4.57
C GLY A 97 -5.91 -14.29 3.09
N ALA A 98 -5.20 -13.56 2.24
CA ALA A 98 -5.16 -13.84 0.81
C ALA A 98 -4.39 -15.12 0.45
N LYS A 99 -3.56 -15.62 1.36
CA LYS A 99 -2.83 -16.88 1.17
C LYS A 99 -3.78 -18.08 1.07
N GLU A 100 -4.77 -18.13 1.94
CA GLU A 100 -5.76 -19.22 1.97
C GLU A 100 -7.02 -18.87 1.17
N ASN A 101 -7.38 -17.61 1.14
CA ASN A 101 -8.59 -17.07 0.52
C ASN A 101 -8.24 -15.92 -0.45
N PRO A 102 -7.60 -16.20 -1.58
CA PRO A 102 -7.27 -15.16 -2.56
C PRO A 102 -8.55 -14.52 -3.13
N ILE A 103 -8.43 -13.29 -3.62
CA ILE A 103 -9.50 -12.63 -4.39
C ILE A 103 -9.73 -13.41 -5.68
N ASP A 104 -10.98 -13.73 -5.96
CA ASP A 104 -11.41 -14.39 -7.19
C ASP A 104 -12.24 -13.42 -8.06
N LEU A 105 -11.67 -13.03 -9.19
CA LEU A 105 -12.33 -12.21 -10.21
C LEU A 105 -12.79 -13.02 -11.44
N GLY A 106 -12.75 -14.34 -11.35
CA GLY A 106 -13.16 -15.24 -12.44
C GLY A 106 -12.36 -15.00 -13.73
N GLU A 107 -13.07 -14.77 -14.85
CA GLU A 107 -12.43 -14.50 -16.14
C GLU A 107 -11.58 -13.21 -16.18
N HIS A 108 -11.75 -12.34 -15.20
CA HIS A 108 -11.01 -11.07 -15.05
C HIS A 108 -9.85 -11.16 -14.06
N GLN A 109 -9.41 -12.35 -13.67
CA GLN A 109 -8.36 -12.53 -12.66
C GLN A 109 -7.05 -11.77 -12.98
N SER A 110 -6.71 -11.63 -14.25
CA SER A 110 -5.51 -10.89 -14.69
C SER A 110 -5.59 -9.38 -14.45
N GLN A 111 -6.72 -8.86 -14.02
CA GLN A 111 -6.95 -7.44 -13.72
C GLN A 111 -6.83 -7.11 -12.24
N LEU A 112 -6.60 -8.13 -11.40
CA LEU A 112 -6.34 -7.93 -9.98
C LEU A 112 -4.98 -7.30 -9.73
N VAL A 113 -4.95 -6.27 -8.87
CA VAL A 113 -3.76 -5.68 -8.27
C VAL A 113 -3.99 -5.62 -6.76
N TYR A 114 -3.08 -6.15 -5.96
CA TYR A 114 -3.10 -5.92 -4.52
C TYR A 114 -2.41 -4.61 -4.19
N SER A 115 -3.03 -3.81 -3.32
CA SER A 115 -2.61 -2.44 -3.02
C SER A 115 -2.34 -2.26 -1.52
N PRO A 116 -1.19 -2.71 -1.00
CA PRO A 116 -0.85 -2.46 0.40
C PRO A 116 -0.61 -0.97 0.68
N HIS A 117 -0.92 -0.55 1.92
CA HIS A 117 -0.47 0.69 2.51
C HIS A 117 0.59 0.40 3.56
N ASP A 118 1.60 1.25 3.66
CA ASP A 118 2.70 1.09 4.62
C ASP A 118 3.17 2.45 5.13
N TYR A 119 3.39 2.56 6.44
CA TYR A 119 3.79 3.79 7.08
C TYR A 119 4.92 3.58 8.08
N GLY A 120 5.56 4.67 8.45
CA GLY A 120 6.69 4.67 9.34
C GLY A 120 6.34 4.95 10.81
N PRO A 121 7.35 4.95 11.69
CA PRO A 121 7.17 5.08 13.13
C PRO A 121 6.54 6.40 13.56
N LEU A 122 6.58 7.46 12.75
CA LEU A 122 5.93 8.73 13.08
C LEU A 122 4.41 8.69 12.92
N VAL A 123 3.87 7.81 12.10
CA VAL A 123 2.42 7.62 12.00
C VAL A 123 1.93 6.79 13.17
N TYR A 124 2.62 5.69 13.46
CA TYR A 124 2.39 4.89 14.66
C TYR A 124 3.62 4.03 14.98
N GLU A 125 3.98 3.94 16.28
CA GLU A 125 5.11 3.14 16.75
C GLU A 125 4.74 1.65 16.77
N GLN A 126 5.09 0.94 15.70
CA GLN A 126 4.87 -0.50 15.57
C GLN A 126 6.06 -1.29 16.15
N SER A 127 5.82 -2.56 16.53
CA SER A 127 6.81 -3.40 17.20
C SER A 127 8.06 -3.69 16.35
N TRP A 128 7.95 -3.67 15.04
CA TRP A 128 9.08 -3.87 14.11
C TRP A 128 9.99 -2.65 13.93
N PHE A 129 9.62 -1.50 14.52
CA PHE A 129 10.48 -0.30 14.56
C PHE A 129 11.33 -0.26 15.82
N HIS A 130 11.83 -1.40 16.28
CA HIS A 130 12.73 -1.49 17.42
C HIS A 130 14.08 -0.78 17.15
N GLU A 131 14.85 -0.51 18.20
CA GLU A 131 16.18 0.10 18.06
C GLU A 131 17.06 -0.73 17.10
N GLY A 132 17.59 -0.07 16.07
CA GLY A 132 18.47 -0.70 15.08
C GLY A 132 17.77 -1.48 13.99
N PHE A 133 16.45 -1.40 13.82
CA PHE A 133 15.74 -2.06 12.73
C PHE A 133 16.42 -1.82 11.37
N THR A 134 16.30 -2.76 10.45
CA THR A 134 16.84 -2.72 9.09
C THR A 134 15.77 -3.14 8.09
N GLN A 135 16.05 -2.99 6.79
CA GLN A 135 15.16 -3.52 5.75
C GLN A 135 14.91 -5.01 5.94
N GLU A 136 15.95 -5.78 6.27
CA GLU A 136 15.87 -7.23 6.50
C GLU A 136 14.99 -7.54 7.71
N SER A 137 15.17 -6.83 8.84
CA SER A 137 14.36 -7.09 10.03
C SER A 137 12.89 -6.74 9.82
N ILE A 138 12.56 -5.64 9.12
CA ILE A 138 11.17 -5.32 8.78
C ILE A 138 10.60 -6.37 7.81
N MET A 139 11.42 -6.85 6.85
CA MET A 139 11.01 -7.91 5.95
C MET A 139 10.60 -9.17 6.72
N GLU A 140 11.41 -9.62 7.68
CA GLU A 140 11.16 -10.82 8.48
C GLU A 140 9.98 -10.65 9.45
N GLU A 141 9.86 -9.48 10.09
CA GLU A 141 8.90 -9.26 11.17
C GLU A 141 7.54 -8.79 10.68
N TYR A 142 7.49 -8.15 9.48
CA TYR A 142 6.27 -7.50 9.02
C TYR A 142 5.99 -7.69 7.53
N TRP A 143 6.86 -7.21 6.61
CA TRP A 143 6.50 -7.10 5.19
C TRP A 143 6.21 -8.45 4.54
N TYR A 144 7.05 -9.48 4.81
CA TYR A 144 6.93 -10.76 4.11
C TYR A 144 5.53 -11.36 4.27
N ASP A 145 5.13 -11.61 5.50
CA ASP A 145 3.87 -12.29 5.82
C ASP A 145 2.63 -11.44 5.54
N ASN A 146 2.77 -10.10 5.55
CA ASN A 146 1.63 -9.24 5.35
C ASN A 146 1.33 -8.98 3.86
N TRP A 147 2.35 -8.78 3.02
CA TRP A 147 2.10 -8.47 1.61
C TRP A 147 3.22 -8.87 0.64
N PHE A 148 4.49 -8.97 1.06
CA PHE A 148 5.59 -9.19 0.12
C PHE A 148 5.55 -10.60 -0.50
N TYR A 149 5.08 -11.61 0.21
CA TYR A 149 4.93 -12.97 -0.29
C TYR A 149 4.04 -13.03 -1.55
N LEU A 150 3.07 -12.12 -1.70
CA LEU A 150 2.19 -12.05 -2.88
C LEU A 150 2.97 -11.80 -4.16
N LEU A 151 4.01 -10.97 -4.08
CA LEU A 151 4.92 -10.69 -5.19
C LEU A 151 5.84 -11.89 -5.46
N GLU A 152 6.44 -12.46 -4.41
CA GLU A 152 7.38 -13.58 -4.53
C GLU A 152 6.69 -14.84 -5.09
N GLU A 153 5.51 -15.15 -4.61
CA GLU A 153 4.67 -16.25 -5.11
C GLU A 153 3.97 -15.93 -6.44
N LYS A 154 4.10 -14.69 -6.94
CA LYS A 154 3.48 -14.22 -8.19
C LYS A 154 1.95 -14.37 -8.21
N THR A 155 1.33 -14.12 -7.08
CA THR A 155 -0.14 -14.21 -6.91
C THR A 155 -0.85 -13.14 -7.73
N ALA A 156 -0.39 -11.89 -7.63
CA ALA A 156 -0.84 -10.76 -8.45
C ALA A 156 0.21 -9.63 -8.38
N PRO A 157 0.19 -8.65 -9.31
CA PRO A 157 0.98 -7.45 -9.19
C PRO A 157 0.67 -6.68 -7.90
N LEU A 158 1.69 -5.96 -7.38
CA LEU A 158 1.54 -5.04 -6.26
C LEU A 158 1.63 -3.58 -6.73
N LEU A 159 0.82 -2.74 -6.09
CA LEU A 159 0.97 -1.30 -6.11
C LEU A 159 0.94 -0.82 -4.66
N MET A 160 2.04 -0.29 -4.14
CA MET A 160 2.05 0.36 -2.83
C MET A 160 1.16 1.61 -2.90
N GLY A 161 -0.09 1.48 -2.41
CA GLY A 161 -1.13 2.49 -2.58
C GLY A 161 -0.87 3.77 -1.81
N GLU A 162 -0.33 3.62 -0.60
CA GLU A 162 0.12 4.75 0.20
C GLU A 162 1.43 4.42 0.91
N TRP A 163 2.34 5.38 0.92
CA TRP A 163 3.54 5.43 1.72
C TRP A 163 4.04 6.87 1.77
N GLY A 164 4.56 7.32 2.91
CA GLY A 164 4.99 8.69 3.06
C GLY A 164 5.33 9.04 4.51
N GLY A 165 5.80 10.24 4.75
CA GLY A 165 6.14 10.67 6.09
C GLY A 165 6.99 11.94 6.13
N PHE A 166 7.16 12.48 7.31
CA PHE A 166 8.12 13.55 7.59
C PHE A 166 9.56 13.01 7.59
N ILE A 167 10.50 13.85 7.15
CA ILE A 167 11.94 13.57 7.17
C ILE A 167 12.76 14.69 7.76
N ASP A 168 12.12 15.79 8.14
CA ASP A 168 12.79 16.95 8.72
C ASP A 168 13.15 16.75 10.19
N GLU A 169 14.20 17.46 10.66
CA GLU A 169 14.72 17.32 12.01
C GLU A 169 13.70 17.66 13.12
N GLN A 170 12.68 18.45 12.81
CA GLN A 170 11.65 18.80 13.78
C GLN A 170 10.72 17.62 14.09
N HIS A 171 10.35 16.83 13.07
CA HIS A 171 9.42 15.73 13.21
C HIS A 171 10.12 14.37 13.36
N ASP A 172 11.29 14.21 12.74
CA ASP A 172 12.09 12.96 12.71
C ASP A 172 13.51 13.19 13.26
N PRO A 173 13.66 13.64 14.52
CA PRO A 173 14.95 14.06 15.08
C PRO A 173 16.00 12.94 15.19
N ASP A 174 15.59 11.70 15.25
CA ASP A 174 16.44 10.51 15.27
C ASP A 174 16.60 9.84 13.89
N GLY A 175 15.90 10.32 12.88
CA GLY A 175 15.95 9.80 11.52
C GLY A 175 15.31 8.42 11.32
N ALA A 176 14.53 7.94 12.27
CA ALA A 176 13.91 6.61 12.20
C ALA A 176 12.89 6.51 11.06
N ASN A 177 12.09 7.55 10.86
CA ASN A 177 11.12 7.59 9.77
C ASN A 177 11.78 7.72 8.41
N THR A 178 12.80 8.56 8.30
CA THR A 178 13.64 8.69 7.09
C THR A 178 14.31 7.37 6.73
N LYS A 179 14.77 6.61 7.74
CA LYS A 179 15.35 5.29 7.56
C LYS A 179 14.31 4.30 7.00
N TRP A 180 13.11 4.24 7.58
CA TRP A 180 12.04 3.38 7.09
C TRP A 180 11.66 3.75 5.65
N LEU A 181 11.43 5.04 5.34
CA LEU A 181 11.15 5.52 3.97
C LEU A 181 12.22 5.06 2.98
N THR A 182 13.50 5.12 3.38
CA THR A 182 14.62 4.67 2.56
C THR A 182 14.57 3.17 2.32
N CYS A 183 14.35 2.37 3.38
CA CYS A 183 14.23 0.92 3.27
C CYS A 183 13.08 0.50 2.33
N LEU A 184 11.90 1.10 2.49
CA LEU A 184 10.74 0.77 1.64
C LEU A 184 10.94 1.24 0.20
N ARG A 185 11.49 2.43 -0.01
CA ARG A 185 11.85 2.93 -1.34
C ARG A 185 12.80 1.96 -2.07
N ASP A 186 13.86 1.54 -1.40
CA ASP A 186 14.88 0.67 -2.00
C ASP A 186 14.29 -0.71 -2.32
N LEU A 187 13.46 -1.25 -1.43
CA LEU A 187 12.72 -2.49 -1.66
C LEU A 187 11.81 -2.38 -2.90
N MET A 188 11.10 -1.26 -3.06
CA MET A 188 10.23 -1.06 -4.23
C MET A 188 11.03 -0.95 -5.53
N ILE A 189 12.18 -0.28 -5.51
CA ILE A 189 13.08 -0.19 -6.68
C ILE A 189 13.62 -1.57 -7.06
N GLU A 190 14.15 -2.32 -6.08
CA GLU A 190 14.72 -3.66 -6.30
C GLU A 190 13.71 -4.63 -6.92
N ASN A 191 12.46 -4.54 -6.49
CA ASN A 191 11.40 -5.47 -6.89
C ASN A 191 10.41 -4.90 -7.92
N ARG A 192 10.66 -3.69 -8.42
CA ARG A 192 9.81 -2.99 -9.40
C ARG A 192 8.35 -2.89 -8.96
N ILE A 193 8.13 -2.58 -7.69
CA ILE A 193 6.79 -2.35 -7.13
C ILE A 193 6.34 -0.94 -7.51
N HIS A 194 5.18 -0.82 -8.15
CA HIS A 194 4.55 0.46 -8.43
C HIS A 194 4.06 1.11 -7.14
N HIS A 195 3.96 2.43 -7.13
CA HIS A 195 3.55 3.13 -5.92
C HIS A 195 2.88 4.47 -6.19
N THR A 196 2.14 4.95 -5.20
CA THR A 196 1.62 6.31 -5.09
C THR A 196 2.01 6.89 -3.73
N PHE A 197 2.60 8.08 -3.71
CA PHE A 197 3.15 8.68 -2.49
C PHE A 197 2.09 9.49 -1.75
N TRP A 198 1.98 9.31 -0.44
CA TRP A 198 1.10 10.07 0.44
C TRP A 198 1.87 11.11 1.25
N CYS A 199 1.77 12.43 0.92
CA CYS A 199 0.94 12.87 -0.19
C CYS A 199 1.58 14.08 -0.90
N PHE A 200 0.92 14.59 -1.92
CA PHE A 200 1.45 15.71 -2.69
C PHE A 200 1.45 17.02 -1.89
N ASN A 201 0.35 17.36 -1.23
CA ASN A 201 0.19 18.60 -0.47
C ASN A 201 0.28 18.37 1.05
N GLU A 202 0.47 19.45 1.81
CA GLU A 202 0.74 19.45 3.26
C GLU A 202 -0.46 19.14 4.17
N ASN A 203 -1.58 18.67 3.65
CA ASN A 203 -2.81 18.49 4.43
C ASN A 203 -2.78 17.34 5.44
N SER A 204 -1.87 16.38 5.28
CA SER A 204 -1.73 15.28 6.21
C SER A 204 -0.95 15.69 7.45
N GLY A 205 -1.58 15.62 8.62
CA GLY A 205 -0.94 15.88 9.90
C GLY A 205 0.08 14.83 10.31
N ASP A 206 -0.02 13.60 9.73
CA ASP A 206 0.83 12.46 10.06
C ASP A 206 2.06 12.35 9.16
N THR A 207 2.00 12.89 7.94
CA THR A 207 3.05 12.69 6.94
C THR A 207 3.57 13.97 6.30
N GLY A 208 2.84 15.09 6.45
CA GLY A 208 3.09 16.28 5.63
C GLY A 208 2.87 15.99 4.15
N GLY A 209 3.54 16.73 3.29
CA GLY A 209 3.46 16.58 1.84
C GLY A 209 4.80 16.82 1.14
N LEU A 210 4.76 16.75 -0.19
CA LEU A 210 5.87 17.13 -1.06
C LEU A 210 5.87 18.64 -1.37
N VAL A 211 4.71 19.30 -1.22
CA VAL A 211 4.54 20.71 -1.54
C VAL A 211 3.81 21.41 -0.41
N TYR A 212 4.36 22.53 -0.01
CA TYR A 212 3.91 23.41 1.08
C TYR A 212 3.48 24.78 0.56
N ASP A 213 3.00 25.65 1.46
CA ASP A 213 2.70 27.06 1.19
C ASP A 213 1.75 27.26 -0.01
N ASN A 214 0.58 26.61 0.03
CA ASN A 214 -0.41 26.65 -1.06
C ASN A 214 0.19 26.25 -2.42
N PHE A 215 0.94 25.17 -2.46
CA PHE A 215 1.63 24.64 -3.64
C PHE A 215 2.75 25.52 -4.16
N GLY A 216 3.30 26.38 -3.31
CA GLY A 216 4.36 27.34 -3.67
C GLY A 216 5.77 26.86 -3.40
N THR A 217 5.96 25.91 -2.48
CA THR A 217 7.28 25.50 -1.99
C THR A 217 7.42 23.98 -2.03
N TRP A 218 8.42 23.47 -2.75
CA TRP A 218 8.76 22.05 -2.74
C TRP A 218 9.57 21.69 -1.50
N ASP A 219 9.31 20.51 -0.94
CA ASP A 219 10.22 19.82 -0.04
C ASP A 219 11.28 19.11 -0.91
N GLU A 220 12.37 19.83 -1.19
CA GLU A 220 13.43 19.33 -2.09
C GLU A 220 14.12 18.08 -1.53
N ASP A 221 14.30 18.00 -0.21
CA ASP A 221 14.94 16.87 0.45
C ASP A 221 14.04 15.62 0.39
N LYS A 222 12.77 15.77 0.68
CA LYS A 222 11.80 14.68 0.57
C LYS A 222 11.63 14.22 -0.89
N TYR A 223 11.57 15.15 -1.82
CA TYR A 223 11.52 14.83 -3.24
C TYR A 223 12.79 14.09 -3.70
N ALA A 224 13.96 14.51 -3.25
CA ALA A 224 15.23 13.83 -3.54
C ALA A 224 15.25 12.39 -3.00
N LEU A 225 14.60 12.12 -1.85
CA LEU A 225 14.46 10.78 -1.31
C LEU A 225 13.53 9.92 -2.17
N VAL A 226 12.39 10.46 -2.63
CA VAL A 226 11.37 9.71 -3.40
C VAL A 226 11.78 9.51 -4.86
N LYS A 227 12.46 10.50 -5.44
CA LYS A 227 12.80 10.55 -6.87
C LYS A 227 13.41 9.28 -7.45
N PRO A 228 14.32 8.54 -6.77
CA PRO A 228 14.87 7.29 -7.31
C PRO A 228 13.83 6.20 -7.60
N ALA A 229 12.68 6.22 -6.91
CA ALA A 229 11.60 5.26 -7.12
C ALA A 229 10.64 5.63 -8.27
N LEU A 230 10.77 6.84 -8.85
CA LEU A 230 9.94 7.26 -9.98
C LEU A 230 10.35 6.53 -11.26
N TRP A 231 9.42 6.37 -12.18
CA TRP A 231 9.68 5.74 -13.47
C TRP A 231 10.74 6.51 -14.27
N GLN A 232 11.90 5.91 -14.43
CA GLN A 232 13.04 6.47 -15.14
C GLN A 232 13.92 5.37 -15.73
N ASP A 233 14.64 5.70 -16.79
CA ASP A 233 15.64 4.83 -17.38
C ASP A 233 16.95 4.80 -16.54
N GLU A 234 17.92 3.99 -16.95
CA GLU A 234 19.24 3.85 -16.30
C GLU A 234 20.05 5.15 -16.23
N ASN A 235 19.68 6.16 -17.02
CA ASN A 235 20.33 7.48 -17.05
C ASN A 235 19.56 8.52 -16.21
N GLY A 236 18.52 8.12 -15.49
CA GLY A 236 17.66 9.01 -14.69
C GLY A 236 16.69 9.85 -15.52
N LYS A 237 16.41 9.44 -16.76
CA LYS A 237 15.46 10.11 -17.64
C LYS A 237 14.06 9.54 -17.38
N PHE A 238 13.10 10.40 -17.05
CA PHE A 238 11.74 9.98 -16.76
C PHE A 238 11.05 9.34 -17.96
N ILE A 239 10.39 8.22 -17.71
CA ILE A 239 9.58 7.50 -18.69
C ILE A 239 8.14 7.98 -18.59
N SER A 240 7.56 8.44 -19.68
CA SER A 240 6.15 8.79 -19.76
C SER A 240 5.32 7.62 -20.30
N LEU A 241 4.01 7.68 -20.07
CA LEU A 241 3.06 6.81 -20.77
C LEU A 241 3.10 7.06 -22.28
N ASP A 242 2.52 6.17 -23.07
CA ASP A 242 2.43 6.24 -24.52
C ASP A 242 1.47 7.35 -24.99
N HIS A 243 1.82 8.58 -24.68
CA HIS A 243 1.16 9.78 -25.13
C HIS A 243 2.03 10.58 -26.08
N LYS A 244 1.44 11.52 -26.79
CA LYS A 244 2.15 12.45 -27.68
C LYS A 244 3.12 13.39 -26.94
N PHE A 245 2.99 13.49 -25.62
CA PHE A 245 3.81 14.36 -24.78
C PHE A 245 4.62 13.51 -23.81
N ALA A 246 5.95 13.64 -23.91
CA ALA A 246 6.85 13.09 -22.90
C ALA A 246 6.75 13.89 -21.59
N ILE A 247 6.97 13.23 -20.46
CA ILE A 247 7.04 13.89 -19.15
C ILE A 247 8.31 14.76 -19.10
N GLY A 248 8.11 16.09 -19.04
CA GLY A 248 9.19 17.06 -19.01
C GLY A 248 10.02 17.12 -20.30
N ALA A 249 10.97 18.06 -20.34
CA ALA A 249 11.77 18.32 -21.55
C ALA A 249 12.72 17.17 -21.93
N ASN A 250 13.05 16.30 -20.98
CA ASN A 250 13.99 15.19 -21.16
C ASN A 250 13.34 13.81 -20.98
N GLY A 251 12.00 13.75 -20.89
CA GLY A 251 11.29 12.49 -20.78
C GLY A 251 11.34 11.64 -22.06
N ILE A 252 11.04 10.37 -21.92
CA ILE A 252 10.83 9.43 -23.03
C ILE A 252 9.42 8.83 -22.92
N SER A 253 8.87 8.41 -24.04
CA SER A 253 7.62 7.66 -24.06
C SER A 253 7.87 6.20 -23.72
N LEU A 254 6.88 5.50 -23.18
CA LEU A 254 6.98 4.07 -22.91
C LEU A 254 7.27 3.26 -24.18
N SER A 255 6.76 3.69 -25.35
CA SER A 255 7.04 3.06 -26.62
C SER A 255 8.49 3.22 -27.11
N ASP A 256 9.24 4.14 -26.51
CA ASP A 256 10.65 4.36 -26.82
C ASP A 256 11.59 3.53 -25.92
N TYR A 257 11.05 2.94 -24.85
CA TYR A 257 11.77 2.14 -23.85
C TYR A 257 11.73 0.65 -24.18
#